data_58dee6608f8d3ec0fdec6913c3af978f
#
_entry.id   58dee6608f8d3ec0fdec6913c3af978f
#
_cell.length_a   1.000
_cell.length_b   1.000
_cell.length_c   1.000
_cell.angle_alpha   90.00
_cell.angle_beta   90.00
_cell.angle_gamma   90.00
#
_symmetry.space_group_name_H-M   'P 1'
#
loop_
_entity.id
_entity.type
_entity.pdbx_description
1 polymer ?
#
loop_
_entity_poly.entity_id
_entity_poly.type
_entity_poly.pdbx_seq_one_letter_code
_entity_poly.pdbx_strand_id
1 'polypeptide(L)'
;RVKTAGMPCPGFLTCRVFLLDEKGATVADDLAQAAFDPEKLRPMTDMPEDFAAFWERAKAENAKIPMDPRVERAEQWCTDKVDVYYVRLQSFRKDNYVYGYVSVPKSKGPHPAVLYVPGAGVAKTKPSTYMAEKGVITMTLGIHGIPLDMPDENYDILKNGALYNYQFVNLDNRDQYYYKRVFMGCIRAIDYLFTRPEFDGERLMVSGGSQ
;
A
#
# COMPACT_ATOMS: atom_id res chain seq x y z
N ARG A 1 6.82 -13.68 38.94
CA ARG A 1 5.47 -13.30 38.52
C ARG A 1 5.14 -11.95 39.15
N VAL A 2 4.82 -10.95 38.31
CA VAL A 2 4.38 -9.62 38.76
C VAL A 2 2.86 -9.60 38.79
N LYS A 3 2.26 -9.10 39.88
CA LYS A 3 0.84 -8.87 39.96
C LYS A 3 0.59 -7.35 40.01
N THR A 4 -0.39 -6.88 39.29
CA THR A 4 -0.82 -5.47 39.29
C THR A 4 -2.28 -5.36 39.71
N ALA A 5 -2.71 -4.18 40.11
CA ALA A 5 -4.11 -3.90 40.48
C ALA A 5 -5.06 -3.85 39.25
N GLY A 6 -4.53 -3.96 38.05
CA GLY A 6 -5.28 -3.75 36.84
C GLY A 6 -5.39 -2.28 36.42
N MET A 7 -6.26 -1.98 35.46
CA MET A 7 -6.50 -0.64 34.97
C MET A 7 -7.91 -0.15 35.38
N PRO A 8 -8.07 1.12 35.80
CA PRO A 8 -9.37 1.68 36.18
C PRO A 8 -10.23 2.05 34.94
N CYS A 9 -9.66 2.00 33.73
CA CYS A 9 -10.34 2.34 32.49
C CYS A 9 -9.94 1.35 31.37
N PRO A 10 -10.73 1.25 30.29
CA PRO A 10 -10.38 0.46 29.11
C PRO A 10 -9.02 0.86 28.55
N GLY A 11 -8.21 -0.10 28.15
CA GLY A 11 -6.87 0.16 27.61
C GLY A 11 -5.96 -1.06 27.58
N PHE A 12 -4.68 -0.79 27.40
CA PHE A 12 -3.64 -1.81 27.37
C PHE A 12 -2.59 -1.53 28.44
N LEU A 13 -2.36 -2.50 29.31
CA LEU A 13 -1.27 -2.48 30.28
C LEU A 13 -0.08 -3.21 29.69
N THR A 14 1.06 -2.52 29.58
CA THR A 14 2.33 -3.11 29.15
C THR A 14 3.25 -3.30 30.35
N CYS A 15 3.74 -4.52 30.52
CA CYS A 15 4.83 -4.82 31.45
C CYS A 15 6.10 -5.06 30.60
N ARG A 16 7.11 -4.23 30.79
CA ARG A 16 8.42 -4.41 30.18
C ARG A 16 9.43 -4.74 31.26
N VAL A 17 10.20 -5.81 31.05
CA VAL A 17 11.23 -6.29 31.98
C VAL A 17 12.58 -6.11 31.34
N PHE A 18 13.52 -5.55 32.09
CA PHE A 18 14.89 -5.37 31.65
C PHE A 18 15.82 -6.22 32.52
N LEU A 19 16.70 -6.96 31.91
CA LEU A 19 17.84 -7.57 32.54
C LEU A 19 19.04 -6.63 32.38
N LEU A 20 19.57 -6.15 33.51
CA LEU A 20 20.70 -5.23 33.51
C LEU A 20 21.97 -5.96 33.96
N ASP A 21 23.11 -5.57 33.41
CA ASP A 21 24.41 -5.98 33.91
C ASP A 21 24.81 -5.22 35.19
N GLU A 22 25.98 -5.54 35.74
CA GLU A 22 26.50 -4.88 36.95
C GLU A 22 26.77 -3.38 36.78
N LYS A 23 26.84 -2.89 35.53
CA LYS A 23 27.05 -1.47 35.17
C LYS A 23 25.74 -0.77 34.85
N GLY A 24 24.60 -1.47 34.93
CA GLY A 24 23.27 -0.92 34.62
C GLY A 24 22.94 -0.88 33.12
N ALA A 25 23.72 -1.51 32.26
CA ALA A 25 23.41 -1.61 30.84
C ALA A 25 22.43 -2.78 30.58
N THR A 26 21.45 -2.55 29.71
CA THR A 26 20.47 -3.58 29.34
C THR A 26 21.13 -4.69 28.54
N VAL A 27 21.09 -5.91 29.08
CA VAL A 27 21.60 -7.14 28.46
C VAL A 27 20.50 -7.81 27.64
N ALA A 28 19.28 -7.79 28.14
CA ALA A 28 18.09 -8.30 27.45
C ALA A 28 16.84 -7.56 27.95
N ASP A 29 15.82 -7.55 27.12
CA ASP A 29 14.50 -7.09 27.56
C ASP A 29 13.39 -7.94 26.93
N ASP A 30 12.25 -7.97 27.58
CA ASP A 30 11.05 -8.62 27.11
C ASP A 30 9.81 -7.83 27.53
N LEU A 31 8.69 -8.00 26.83
CA LEU A 31 7.45 -7.33 27.15
C LEU A 31 6.25 -8.28 27.07
N ALA A 32 5.27 -8.01 27.93
CA ALA A 32 3.95 -8.63 27.85
C ALA A 32 2.87 -7.56 27.96
N GLN A 33 1.77 -7.76 27.25
CA GLN A 33 0.63 -6.85 27.28
C GLN A 33 -0.64 -7.59 27.66
N ALA A 34 -1.51 -6.88 28.41
CA ALA A 34 -2.86 -7.33 28.71
C ALA A 34 -3.85 -6.22 28.33
N ALA A 35 -4.92 -6.60 27.64
CA ALA A 35 -6.02 -5.71 27.34
C ALA A 35 -7.05 -5.73 28.48
N PHE A 36 -7.55 -4.56 28.84
CA PHE A 36 -8.62 -4.35 29.82
C PHE A 36 -9.81 -3.72 29.13
N ASP A 37 -10.95 -4.39 29.17
CA ASP A 37 -12.21 -3.96 28.52
C ASP A 37 -11.99 -3.45 27.06
N PRO A 38 -11.29 -4.18 26.19
CA PRO A 38 -10.92 -3.66 24.87
C PRO A 38 -12.16 -3.33 24.01
N GLU A 39 -13.29 -4.00 24.24
CA GLU A 39 -14.56 -3.74 23.59
C GLU A 39 -15.19 -2.38 23.96
N LYS A 40 -14.75 -1.78 25.06
CA LYS A 40 -15.18 -0.44 25.51
C LYS A 40 -14.32 0.69 24.95
N LEU A 41 -13.21 0.37 24.29
CA LEU A 41 -12.39 1.38 23.62
C LEU A 41 -13.21 2.09 22.53
N ARG A 42 -13.06 3.39 22.43
CA ARG A 42 -13.71 4.21 21.41
C ARG A 42 -12.65 4.97 20.63
N PRO A 43 -12.85 5.20 19.33
CA PRO A 43 -12.00 6.12 18.56
C PRO A 43 -11.96 7.49 19.24
N MET A 44 -10.84 8.18 19.14
CA MET A 44 -10.70 9.55 19.65
C MET A 44 -11.41 10.58 18.74
N THR A 45 -11.68 10.20 17.50
CA THR A 45 -12.36 11.04 16.51
C THR A 45 -13.48 10.26 15.86
N ASP A 46 -14.57 10.92 15.57
CA ASP A 46 -15.66 10.35 14.78
C ASP A 46 -15.33 10.37 13.30
N MET A 47 -15.97 9.49 12.54
CA MET A 47 -15.91 9.52 11.09
C MET A 47 -16.67 10.78 10.60
N PRO A 48 -16.07 11.59 9.71
CA PRO A 48 -16.76 12.76 9.16
C PRO A 48 -18.10 12.38 8.50
N GLU A 49 -19.13 13.19 8.72
CA GLU A 49 -20.48 12.93 8.19
C GLU A 49 -20.49 12.78 6.66
N ASP A 50 -19.63 13.52 5.97
CA ASP A 50 -19.53 13.50 4.51
C ASP A 50 -18.48 12.52 3.98
N PHE A 51 -17.95 11.60 4.80
CA PHE A 51 -16.89 10.65 4.40
C PHE A 51 -17.26 9.89 3.13
N ALA A 52 -18.41 9.26 3.09
CA ALA A 52 -18.86 8.50 1.92
C ALA A 52 -19.01 9.41 0.68
N ALA A 53 -19.68 10.56 0.83
CA ALA A 53 -19.89 11.50 -0.27
C ALA A 53 -18.58 12.07 -0.81
N PHE A 54 -17.60 12.32 0.06
CA PHE A 54 -16.26 12.76 -0.34
C PHE A 54 -15.57 11.75 -1.25
N TRP A 55 -15.56 10.48 -0.85
CA TRP A 55 -14.89 9.44 -1.63
C TRP A 55 -15.63 9.06 -2.91
N GLU A 56 -16.97 9.06 -2.90
CA GLU A 56 -17.75 8.85 -4.13
C GLU A 56 -17.48 9.97 -5.16
N ARG A 57 -17.43 11.23 -4.72
CA ARG A 57 -17.04 12.34 -5.58
C ARG A 57 -15.62 12.19 -6.11
N ALA A 58 -14.65 11.83 -5.27
CA ALA A 58 -13.26 11.63 -5.68
C ALA A 58 -13.13 10.51 -6.73
N LYS A 59 -13.84 9.39 -6.55
CA LYS A 59 -13.89 8.30 -7.53
C LYS A 59 -14.52 8.75 -8.85
N ALA A 60 -15.63 9.47 -8.79
CA ALA A 60 -16.32 9.98 -9.98
C ALA A 60 -15.46 10.99 -10.77
N GLU A 61 -14.70 11.84 -10.07
CA GLU A 61 -13.73 12.76 -10.69
C GLU A 61 -12.58 11.99 -11.36
N ASN A 62 -12.02 11.00 -10.66
CA ASN A 62 -10.95 10.15 -11.20
C ASN A 62 -11.42 9.36 -12.42
N ALA A 63 -12.65 8.87 -12.44
CA ALA A 63 -13.22 8.12 -13.56
C ALA A 63 -13.34 8.94 -14.86
N LYS A 64 -13.49 10.27 -14.77
CA LYS A 64 -13.53 11.18 -15.93
C LYS A 64 -12.17 11.34 -16.63
N ILE A 65 -11.09 10.98 -15.95
CA ILE A 65 -9.73 11.09 -16.48
C ILE A 65 -9.43 9.84 -17.30
N PRO A 66 -9.09 9.96 -18.59
CA PRO A 66 -8.70 8.80 -19.40
C PRO A 66 -7.54 8.06 -18.73
N MET A 67 -7.65 6.74 -18.63
CA MET A 67 -6.61 5.91 -18.02
C MET A 67 -5.29 5.96 -18.79
N ASP A 68 -5.33 6.10 -20.13
CA ASP A 68 -4.18 6.17 -21.04
C ASP A 68 -3.08 5.15 -20.67
N PRO A 69 -3.38 3.83 -20.70
CA PRO A 69 -2.43 2.83 -20.25
C PRO A 69 -1.24 2.75 -21.21
N ARG A 70 -0.02 2.84 -20.69
CA ARG A 70 1.21 2.50 -21.39
C ARG A 70 1.72 1.21 -20.79
N VAL A 71 1.86 0.19 -21.64
CA VAL A 71 2.18 -1.16 -21.23
C VAL A 71 3.39 -1.63 -22.02
N GLU A 72 4.44 -1.97 -21.31
CA GLU A 72 5.70 -2.47 -21.89
C GLU A 72 6.03 -3.82 -21.27
N ARG A 73 6.44 -4.78 -22.08
CA ARG A 73 6.86 -6.07 -21.56
C ARG A 73 8.21 -5.93 -20.85
N ALA A 74 8.27 -6.37 -19.59
CA ALA A 74 9.46 -6.31 -18.77
C ALA A 74 10.22 -7.65 -18.84
N GLU A 75 10.92 -7.90 -19.94
CA GLU A 75 11.54 -9.17 -20.29
C GLU A 75 12.43 -9.72 -19.17
N GLN A 76 13.18 -8.86 -18.48
CA GLN A 76 14.09 -9.24 -17.40
C GLN A 76 13.38 -9.87 -16.18
N TRP A 77 12.05 -9.74 -16.11
CA TRP A 77 11.23 -10.30 -15.03
C TRP A 77 10.34 -11.46 -15.50
N CYS A 78 10.28 -11.71 -16.80
CA CYS A 78 9.50 -12.82 -17.34
C CYS A 78 10.14 -14.17 -16.99
N THR A 79 9.30 -15.17 -16.76
CA THR A 79 9.73 -16.56 -16.52
C THR A 79 9.06 -17.50 -17.53
N ASP A 80 9.38 -18.77 -17.47
CA ASP A 80 8.69 -19.79 -18.31
C ASP A 80 7.18 -19.85 -18.01
N LYS A 81 6.75 -19.43 -16.80
CA LYS A 81 5.37 -19.51 -16.32
C LYS A 81 4.65 -18.17 -16.26
N VAL A 82 5.36 -17.04 -16.34
CA VAL A 82 4.81 -15.71 -16.06
C VAL A 82 5.33 -14.71 -17.09
N ASP A 83 4.41 -13.92 -17.65
CA ASP A 83 4.75 -12.69 -18.36
C ASP A 83 4.62 -11.50 -17.42
N VAL A 84 5.60 -10.59 -17.46
CA VAL A 84 5.61 -9.38 -16.63
C VAL A 84 5.56 -8.15 -17.52
N TYR A 85 4.68 -7.21 -17.13
CA TYR A 85 4.50 -5.96 -17.84
C TYR A 85 4.74 -4.78 -16.90
N TYR A 86 5.49 -3.79 -17.37
CA TYR A 86 5.58 -2.48 -16.75
C TYR A 86 4.42 -1.63 -17.25
N VAL A 87 3.70 -1.00 -16.33
CA VAL A 87 2.47 -0.28 -16.65
C VAL A 87 2.51 1.13 -16.08
N ARG A 88 2.16 2.11 -16.89
CA ARG A 88 1.88 3.48 -16.49
C ARG A 88 0.42 3.80 -16.77
N LEU A 89 -0.29 4.31 -15.78
CA LEU A 89 -1.70 4.67 -15.86
C LEU A 89 -1.90 6.13 -15.45
N GLN A 90 -2.70 6.89 -16.20
CA GLN A 90 -3.09 8.23 -15.79
C GLN A 90 -4.19 8.17 -14.72
N SER A 91 -4.05 8.97 -13.65
CA SER A 91 -4.93 8.95 -12.49
C SER A 91 -4.96 10.30 -11.78
N PHE A 92 -6.01 10.60 -11.05
CA PHE A 92 -6.19 11.75 -10.18
C PHE A 92 -6.32 13.10 -10.91
N ARG A 93 -5.45 13.39 -11.85
CA ARG A 93 -5.46 14.61 -12.71
C ARG A 93 -4.85 14.27 -14.06
N LYS A 94 -5.11 15.12 -15.04
CA LYS A 94 -4.39 15.07 -16.32
C LYS A 94 -2.88 15.16 -16.07
N ASP A 95 -2.12 14.34 -16.78
CA ASP A 95 -0.66 14.25 -16.72
C ASP A 95 -0.11 13.81 -15.34
N ASN A 96 -0.95 13.26 -14.47
CA ASN A 96 -0.55 12.60 -13.24
C ASN A 96 -0.65 11.08 -13.40
N TYR A 97 0.39 10.37 -13.04
CA TYR A 97 0.53 8.95 -13.33
C TYR A 97 0.78 8.11 -12.09
N VAL A 98 0.36 6.85 -12.16
CA VAL A 98 0.82 5.77 -11.28
C VAL A 98 1.53 4.72 -12.12
N TYR A 99 2.48 4.03 -11.52
CA TYR A 99 3.30 3.02 -12.16
C TYR A 99 3.17 1.70 -11.41
N GLY A 100 3.19 0.59 -12.15
CA GLY A 100 3.09 -0.75 -11.56
C GLY A 100 3.77 -1.79 -12.43
N TYR A 101 4.01 -2.96 -11.84
CA TYR A 101 4.29 -4.17 -12.57
C TYR A 101 3.09 -5.11 -12.48
N VAL A 102 2.67 -5.65 -13.62
CA VAL A 102 1.64 -6.67 -13.69
C VAL A 102 2.27 -7.97 -14.13
N SER A 103 2.15 -9.00 -13.28
CA SER A 103 2.63 -10.35 -13.59
C SER A 103 1.43 -11.23 -13.93
N VAL A 104 1.42 -11.79 -15.14
CA VAL A 104 0.32 -12.56 -15.71
C VAL A 104 0.74 -14.01 -15.87
N PRO A 105 -0.01 -14.98 -15.31
CA PRO A 105 0.24 -16.39 -15.56
C PRO A 105 0.16 -16.74 -17.05
N LYS A 106 1.07 -17.56 -17.55
CA LYS A 106 1.00 -18.15 -18.89
C LYS A 106 0.08 -19.39 -18.95
N SER A 107 -0.38 -19.87 -17.80
CA SER A 107 -1.35 -20.95 -17.73
C SER A 107 -2.69 -20.50 -18.33
N LYS A 108 -3.48 -21.48 -18.79
CA LYS A 108 -4.80 -21.18 -19.33
C LYS A 108 -5.72 -20.61 -18.25
N GLY A 109 -6.25 -19.40 -18.48
CA GLY A 109 -7.14 -18.67 -17.56
C GLY A 109 -8.61 -18.88 -17.83
N PRO A 110 -9.53 -18.14 -17.18
CA PRO A 110 -9.26 -16.87 -16.45
C PRO A 110 -8.69 -17.04 -15.03
N HIS A 111 -8.07 -15.99 -14.50
CA HIS A 111 -7.32 -15.99 -13.24
C HIS A 111 -7.88 -14.98 -12.25
N PRO A 112 -7.85 -15.26 -10.93
CA PRO A 112 -8.03 -14.24 -9.92
C PRO A 112 -6.88 -13.24 -9.93
N ALA A 113 -7.06 -12.08 -9.28
CA ALA A 113 -6.04 -11.04 -9.22
C ALA A 113 -5.76 -10.55 -7.80
N VAL A 114 -4.52 -10.09 -7.58
CA VAL A 114 -4.09 -9.43 -6.35
C VAL A 114 -3.39 -8.13 -6.69
N LEU A 115 -3.84 -7.03 -6.08
CA LEU A 115 -3.14 -5.76 -6.06
C LEU A 115 -2.29 -5.67 -4.79
N TYR A 116 -0.98 -5.56 -4.94
CA TYR A 116 -0.04 -5.29 -3.85
C TYR A 116 0.21 -3.78 -3.75
N VAL A 117 -0.10 -3.21 -2.59
CA VAL A 117 0.19 -1.82 -2.26
C VAL A 117 1.35 -1.76 -1.27
N PRO A 118 2.29 -0.80 -1.43
CA PRO A 118 3.48 -0.76 -0.61
C PRO A 118 3.20 -0.19 0.79
N GLY A 119 4.08 -0.52 1.74
CA GLY A 119 4.22 0.22 2.99
C GLY A 119 4.89 1.59 2.77
N ALA A 120 5.19 2.29 3.88
CA ALA A 120 5.85 3.59 3.83
C ALA A 120 7.27 3.49 3.26
N GLY A 121 7.66 4.49 2.48
CA GLY A 121 9.01 4.62 1.96
C GLY A 121 9.05 4.99 0.49
N VAL A 122 10.19 5.50 0.07
CA VAL A 122 10.50 5.84 -1.33
C VAL A 122 11.63 4.92 -1.77
N ALA A 123 11.32 3.93 -2.55
CA ALA A 123 12.27 2.91 -2.99
C ALA A 123 11.87 2.29 -4.33
N LYS A 124 12.83 1.65 -4.95
CA LYS A 124 12.62 0.84 -6.14
C LYS A 124 11.63 -0.30 -5.86
N THR A 125 10.71 -0.48 -6.76
CA THR A 125 9.68 -1.54 -6.65
C THR A 125 9.98 -2.65 -7.67
N LYS A 126 9.78 -3.90 -7.25
CA LYS A 126 9.94 -5.08 -8.11
C LYS A 126 8.61 -5.78 -8.30
N PRO A 127 8.41 -6.49 -9.42
CA PRO A 127 7.22 -7.32 -9.60
C PRO A 127 7.18 -8.48 -8.62
N SER A 128 5.97 -8.94 -8.29
CA SER A 128 5.75 -10.16 -7.51
C SER A 128 5.30 -11.28 -8.46
N THR A 129 6.17 -12.25 -8.73
CA THR A 129 5.89 -13.39 -9.64
C THR A 129 5.42 -14.63 -8.91
N TYR A 130 5.66 -14.73 -7.60
CA TYR A 130 5.38 -15.93 -6.81
C TYR A 130 3.92 -16.43 -6.90
N MET A 131 2.95 -15.51 -6.75
CA MET A 131 1.53 -15.88 -6.88
C MET A 131 1.13 -16.04 -8.35
N ALA A 132 1.79 -15.33 -9.26
CA ALA A 132 1.53 -15.47 -10.69
C ALA A 132 1.94 -16.85 -11.22
N GLU A 133 3.02 -17.44 -10.72
CA GLU A 133 3.39 -18.83 -11.01
C GLU A 133 2.36 -19.86 -10.52
N LYS A 134 1.50 -19.47 -9.58
CA LYS A 134 0.40 -20.27 -9.04
C LYS A 134 -0.96 -19.97 -9.66
N GLY A 135 -0.99 -19.19 -10.73
CA GLY A 135 -2.23 -18.89 -11.46
C GLY A 135 -3.01 -17.68 -10.94
N VAL A 136 -2.36 -16.73 -10.27
CA VAL A 136 -2.98 -15.48 -9.79
C VAL A 136 -2.32 -14.29 -10.47
N ILE A 137 -3.07 -13.45 -11.16
CA ILE A 137 -2.53 -12.17 -11.67
C ILE A 137 -2.10 -11.33 -10.47
N THR A 138 -0.90 -10.78 -10.51
CA THR A 138 -0.45 -9.85 -9.47
C THR A 138 -0.14 -8.49 -10.07
N MET A 139 -0.51 -7.42 -9.38
CA MET A 139 -0.08 -6.07 -9.70
C MET A 139 0.62 -5.47 -8.49
N THR A 140 1.89 -5.11 -8.65
CA THR A 140 2.65 -4.38 -7.63
C THR A 140 2.69 -2.91 -8.00
N LEU A 141 2.18 -2.05 -7.13
CA LEU A 141 1.95 -0.63 -7.41
C LEU A 141 2.99 0.26 -6.71
N GLY A 142 3.49 1.27 -7.42
CA GLY A 142 4.20 2.40 -6.83
C GLY A 142 3.26 3.58 -6.61
N ILE A 143 3.27 4.16 -5.40
CA ILE A 143 2.30 5.17 -4.99
C ILE A 143 2.76 6.62 -5.20
N HIS A 144 4.03 6.85 -5.54
CA HIS A 144 4.60 8.19 -5.58
C HIS A 144 4.42 8.90 -6.94
N GLY A 145 3.93 8.21 -7.98
CA GLY A 145 3.83 8.77 -9.32
C GLY A 145 5.18 8.97 -10.00
N ILE A 146 6.16 8.19 -9.61
CA ILE A 146 7.51 8.14 -10.19
C ILE A 146 7.77 6.76 -10.80
N PRO A 147 8.62 6.64 -11.82
CA PRO A 147 9.02 5.35 -12.39
C PRO A 147 9.57 4.40 -11.33
N LEU A 148 9.40 3.09 -11.52
CA LEU A 148 9.75 2.06 -10.54
C LEU A 148 11.13 1.42 -10.76
N ASP A 149 11.80 1.79 -11.83
CA ASP A 149 13.04 1.17 -12.34
C ASP A 149 14.20 2.15 -12.50
N MET A 150 14.07 3.34 -11.91
CA MET A 150 15.16 4.32 -11.88
C MET A 150 16.39 3.78 -11.14
N PRO A 151 17.60 4.35 -11.36
CA PRO A 151 18.75 4.11 -10.51
C PRO A 151 18.45 4.37 -9.03
N ASP A 152 19.04 3.61 -8.13
CA ASP A 152 18.73 3.65 -6.69
C ASP A 152 19.01 5.03 -6.08
N GLU A 153 20.04 5.73 -6.59
CA GLU A 153 20.41 7.09 -6.17
C GLU A 153 19.25 8.10 -6.37
N ASN A 154 18.44 7.92 -7.40
CA ASN A 154 17.29 8.80 -7.66
C ASN A 154 16.23 8.67 -6.58
N TYR A 155 16.00 7.45 -6.07
CA TYR A 155 15.08 7.25 -4.93
C TYR A 155 15.61 7.87 -3.65
N ASP A 156 16.93 7.80 -3.41
CA ASP A 156 17.56 8.44 -2.24
C ASP A 156 17.47 9.97 -2.31
N ILE A 157 17.68 10.56 -3.48
CA ILE A 157 17.50 12.01 -3.71
C ILE A 157 16.04 12.40 -3.44
N LEU A 158 15.07 11.66 -3.98
CA LEU A 158 13.66 11.95 -3.79
C LEU A 158 13.21 11.75 -2.33
N LYS A 159 13.66 10.69 -1.68
CA LYS A 159 13.37 10.38 -0.28
C LYS A 159 13.86 11.48 0.67
N ASN A 160 15.04 12.02 0.42
CA ASN A 160 15.65 13.06 1.25
C ASN A 160 15.28 14.48 0.78
N GLY A 161 14.59 14.62 -0.36
CA GLY A 161 14.17 15.88 -0.97
C GLY A 161 12.67 15.98 -1.16
N ALA A 162 12.22 15.95 -2.40
CA ALA A 162 10.83 16.24 -2.78
C ALA A 162 9.77 15.30 -2.14
N LEU A 163 10.16 14.10 -1.75
CA LEU A 163 9.28 13.13 -1.08
C LEU A 163 9.62 12.95 0.40
N TYR A 164 10.46 13.83 0.96
CA TYR A 164 10.69 13.82 2.41
C TYR A 164 9.38 14.14 3.14
N ASN A 165 9.03 13.32 4.13
CA ASN A 165 7.79 13.48 4.89
C ASN A 165 6.51 13.62 4.02
N TYR A 166 6.47 12.94 2.85
CA TYR A 166 5.35 13.01 1.91
C TYR A 166 3.98 12.75 2.56
N GLN A 167 3.95 11.96 3.64
CA GLN A 167 2.73 11.62 4.39
C GLN A 167 2.07 12.83 5.04
N PHE A 168 2.77 13.95 5.19
CA PHE A 168 2.23 15.19 5.76
C PHE A 168 1.93 16.26 4.71
N VAL A 169 2.23 16.01 3.43
CA VAL A 169 2.00 16.98 2.37
C VAL A 169 0.53 17.29 2.22
N ASN A 170 0.16 18.55 2.43
CA ASN A 170 -1.20 19.08 2.43
C ASN A 170 -2.14 18.38 3.44
N LEU A 171 -1.65 18.01 4.60
CA LEU A 171 -2.44 17.36 5.65
C LEU A 171 -3.64 18.21 6.12
N ASP A 172 -3.53 19.51 6.01
CA ASP A 172 -4.56 20.51 6.35
C ASP A 172 -5.65 20.67 5.27
N ASN A 173 -5.49 20.05 4.10
CA ASN A 173 -6.41 20.17 2.99
C ASN A 173 -6.74 18.81 2.38
N ARG A 174 -7.88 18.23 2.77
CA ARG A 174 -8.28 16.89 2.32
C ARG A 174 -8.38 16.73 0.79
N ASP A 175 -8.66 17.82 0.04
CA ASP A 175 -8.76 17.76 -1.41
C ASP A 175 -7.40 17.74 -2.11
N GLN A 176 -6.37 18.24 -1.43
CA GLN A 176 -4.98 18.27 -1.91
C GLN A 176 -4.08 17.27 -1.18
N TYR A 177 -4.61 16.59 -0.15
CA TYR A 177 -3.84 15.68 0.68
C TYR A 177 -3.18 14.58 -0.15
N TYR A 178 -1.93 14.30 0.16
CA TYR A 178 -1.11 13.37 -0.59
C TYR A 178 -1.78 12.01 -0.79
N TYR A 179 -2.41 11.47 0.25
CA TYR A 179 -3.06 10.15 0.18
C TYR A 179 -4.36 10.13 -0.62
N LYS A 180 -5.04 11.27 -0.84
CA LYS A 180 -6.18 11.29 -1.79
C LYS A 180 -5.70 10.84 -3.17
N ARG A 181 -4.55 11.37 -3.63
CA ARG A 181 -3.92 10.95 -4.89
C ARG A 181 -3.52 9.47 -4.87
N VAL A 182 -2.92 9.00 -3.76
CA VAL A 182 -2.51 7.60 -3.60
C VAL A 182 -3.70 6.67 -3.72
N PHE A 183 -4.80 6.94 -3.00
CA PHE A 183 -6.00 6.10 -3.06
C PHE A 183 -6.65 6.11 -4.44
N MET A 184 -6.69 7.26 -5.12
CA MET A 184 -7.18 7.31 -6.51
C MET A 184 -6.28 6.51 -7.46
N GLY A 185 -4.98 6.49 -7.22
CA GLY A 185 -4.03 5.64 -7.93
C GLY A 185 -4.27 4.15 -7.72
N CYS A 186 -4.57 3.74 -6.48
CA CYS A 186 -4.93 2.35 -6.17
C CYS A 186 -6.24 1.93 -6.87
N ILE A 187 -7.26 2.81 -6.87
CA ILE A 187 -8.51 2.57 -7.60
C ILE A 187 -8.24 2.44 -9.10
N ARG A 188 -7.40 3.31 -9.66
CA ARG A 188 -7.02 3.24 -11.07
C ARG A 188 -6.32 1.94 -11.42
N ALA A 189 -5.50 1.41 -10.54
CA ALA A 189 -4.87 0.10 -10.71
C ALA A 189 -5.90 -1.05 -10.70
N ILE A 190 -6.91 -0.95 -9.83
CA ILE A 190 -8.04 -1.88 -9.82
C ILE A 190 -8.83 -1.79 -11.13
N ASP A 191 -9.20 -0.58 -11.57
CA ASP A 191 -9.89 -0.36 -12.84
C ASP A 191 -9.12 -1.00 -14.01
N TYR A 192 -7.79 -0.85 -14.01
CA TYR A 192 -6.93 -1.48 -15.03
C TYR A 192 -6.98 -3.00 -14.99
N LEU A 193 -6.94 -3.61 -13.80
CA LEU A 193 -7.05 -5.07 -13.67
C LEU A 193 -8.38 -5.58 -14.24
N PHE A 194 -9.48 -4.85 -14.08
CA PHE A 194 -10.77 -5.18 -14.68
C PHE A 194 -10.78 -5.08 -16.22
N THR A 195 -9.83 -4.39 -16.84
CA THR A 195 -9.70 -4.35 -18.30
C THR A 195 -8.88 -5.53 -18.86
N ARG A 196 -8.24 -6.31 -17.99
CA ARG A 196 -7.38 -7.42 -18.43
C ARG A 196 -8.20 -8.62 -18.87
N PRO A 197 -8.01 -9.14 -20.11
CA PRO A 197 -8.75 -10.30 -20.61
C PRO A 197 -8.43 -11.59 -19.87
N GLU A 198 -7.29 -11.64 -19.16
CA GLU A 198 -6.88 -12.80 -18.38
C GLU A 198 -7.53 -12.83 -16.98
N PHE A 199 -8.07 -11.69 -16.51
CA PHE A 199 -8.75 -11.61 -15.22
C PHE A 199 -10.15 -12.22 -15.29
N ASP A 200 -10.57 -12.92 -14.22
CA ASP A 200 -11.88 -13.56 -14.17
C ASP A 200 -13.06 -12.60 -13.91
N GLY A 201 -12.78 -11.33 -13.64
CA GLY A 201 -13.78 -10.29 -13.41
C GLY A 201 -14.44 -10.31 -12.03
N GLU A 202 -14.08 -11.24 -11.16
CA GLU A 202 -14.77 -11.45 -9.88
C GLU A 202 -13.83 -11.49 -8.67
N ARG A 203 -12.75 -12.27 -8.74
CA ARG A 203 -11.90 -12.57 -7.58
C ARG A 203 -10.70 -11.65 -7.51
N LEU A 204 -10.89 -10.48 -6.93
CA LEU A 204 -9.83 -9.50 -6.70
C LEU A 204 -9.59 -9.28 -5.21
N MET A 205 -8.33 -9.34 -4.83
CA MET A 205 -7.85 -9.01 -3.48
C MET A 205 -6.91 -7.82 -3.51
N VAL A 206 -6.92 -7.01 -2.47
CA VAL A 206 -5.89 -6.01 -2.19
C VAL A 206 -5.10 -6.46 -0.98
N SER A 207 -3.78 -6.43 -1.09
CA SER A 207 -2.86 -6.82 -0.01
C SER A 207 -1.80 -5.74 0.21
N GLY A 208 -1.56 -5.41 1.45
CA GLY A 208 -0.56 -4.43 1.87
C GLY A 208 -0.26 -4.54 3.35
N GLY A 209 0.70 -3.77 3.80
CA GLY A 209 1.09 -3.73 5.20
C GLY A 209 1.65 -2.37 5.59
N SER A 210 1.58 -2.03 6.89
CA SER A 210 2.08 -0.81 7.51
C SER A 210 1.24 0.42 7.17
N GLN A 211 1.50 1.03 6.05
CA GLN A 211 0.90 2.30 5.64
C GLN A 211 -0.46 2.11 5.01
#